data_e2f315a8ca97acba3b76a3b5e403ad07
#
_entry.id   e2f315a8ca97acba3b76a3b5e403ad07
#
_cell.length_a   1.000
_cell.length_b   1.000
_cell.length_c   1.000
_cell.angle_alpha   90.00
_cell.angle_beta   90.00
_cell.angle_gamma   90.00
#
_symmetry.space_group_name_H-M   'P 1'
#
loop_
_entity.id
_entity.type
_entity.pdbx_description
1 polymer ?
#
loop_
_entity_poly.entity_id
_entity_poly.type
_entity_poly.pdbx_seq_one_letter_code
_entity_poly.pdbx_strand_id
1 'polypeptide(L)'
;YNSLTYSFKPFGSVRSITENAVGSYKGVYINGNKLNTITYTDGQIKEFDSITFICYNGLVSYKNNTETKLYNNDNSIRTKGEYGRISNIYAIGNSKYLVISDKGVYNYDYESNVFKLIYNAQNEIIPIRNKINERIKDRKEFHFIDNKRYISINVNTNKIDVIDQDITHQINDIIESDTDGNDFYAISENKLLLTYKRTKNGLKLTDKTPIKHTAHTISDFDDLIFLSGNNGLSIFEKSKKLIIDNYIVDEFNKHAVYKKNNKISFGSIHGIYAIDNLVDFEKNLIFKNFKISSQRPYLYFGALLLIVILVLIIKKLRKKNISDEQLISNIKRFINKNLSRVTLKMLEAEFNLDYNDINSINKNFKPAKYIKQERLELAKKLLLNKRLISEVSEDRKS
;
A
#
# COMPACT_ATOMS: atom_id res chain seq x y z
N TYR A 1 -1.41 -20.64 -4.46
CA TYR A 1 -0.43 -19.60 -4.84
C TYR A 1 -0.22 -19.49 -6.36
N ASN A 2 -0.76 -20.41 -7.18
CA ASN A 2 -0.45 -20.47 -8.62
C ASN A 2 -1.16 -19.41 -9.50
N SER A 3 -2.01 -18.54 -8.92
CA SER A 3 -2.75 -17.53 -9.68
C SER A 3 -2.19 -16.10 -9.51
N LEU A 4 -1.25 -15.89 -8.59
CA LEU A 4 -0.61 -14.60 -8.38
C LEU A 4 0.73 -14.56 -9.13
N THR A 5 0.85 -13.68 -10.10
CA THR A 5 2.07 -13.42 -10.84
C THR A 5 2.63 -12.06 -10.45
N TYR A 6 3.96 -12.00 -10.30
CA TYR A 6 4.69 -10.74 -10.12
C TYR A 6 5.62 -10.53 -11.30
N SER A 7 5.47 -9.41 -11.96
CA SER A 7 6.38 -9.02 -13.03
C SER A 7 7.20 -7.81 -12.61
N PHE A 8 8.47 -8.04 -12.29
CA PHE A 8 9.46 -7.00 -12.17
C PHE A 8 9.83 -6.52 -13.57
N LYS A 9 9.22 -5.41 -14.01
CA LYS A 9 9.60 -4.74 -15.23
C LYS A 9 10.33 -3.44 -14.90
N PRO A 10 11.19 -2.91 -15.77
CA PRO A 10 12.04 -1.74 -15.49
C PRO A 10 11.26 -0.42 -15.39
N PHE A 11 9.96 -0.48 -15.10
CA PHE A 11 9.07 0.68 -15.06
C PHE A 11 9.28 1.56 -13.81
N GLY A 12 9.88 1.03 -12.73
CA GLY A 12 9.90 1.70 -11.43
C GLY A 12 8.50 1.77 -10.82
N SER A 13 8.21 2.84 -10.09
CA SER A 13 6.90 3.04 -9.45
C SER A 13 5.78 3.18 -10.49
N VAL A 14 4.91 2.18 -10.56
CA VAL A 14 3.81 2.10 -11.52
C VAL A 14 2.61 2.89 -11.01
N ARG A 15 2.16 3.87 -11.77
CA ARG A 15 1.09 4.82 -11.39
C ARG A 15 -0.24 4.57 -12.09
N SER A 16 -0.21 3.99 -13.26
CA SER A 16 -1.41 3.64 -14.01
C SER A 16 -1.16 2.42 -14.88
N ILE A 17 -2.17 1.60 -15.07
CA ILE A 17 -2.11 0.38 -15.85
C ILE A 17 -3.36 0.29 -16.71
N THR A 18 -3.18 -0.10 -17.97
CA THR A 18 -4.23 -0.54 -18.86
C THR A 18 -3.85 -1.88 -19.48
N GLU A 19 -4.58 -2.34 -20.48
CA GLU A 19 -4.23 -3.56 -21.21
C GLU A 19 -2.89 -3.44 -21.91
N ASN A 20 -2.68 -2.31 -22.60
CA ASN A 20 -1.53 -2.11 -23.49
C ASN A 20 -0.56 -1.05 -22.97
N ALA A 21 -0.92 -0.30 -21.91
CA ALA A 21 -0.10 0.81 -21.43
C ALA A 21 0.19 0.74 -19.92
N VAL A 22 1.39 1.22 -19.57
CA VAL A 22 1.86 1.39 -18.21
C VAL A 22 2.41 2.79 -18.02
N GLY A 23 1.85 3.52 -17.08
CA GLY A 23 2.38 4.82 -16.65
C GLY A 23 3.19 4.70 -15.37
N SER A 24 4.34 5.33 -15.34
CA SER A 24 5.25 5.25 -14.20
C SER A 24 6.06 6.54 -14.02
N TYR A 25 6.85 6.63 -12.95
CA TYR A 25 7.83 7.71 -12.78
C TYR A 25 8.97 7.70 -13.80
N LYS A 26 9.18 6.58 -14.52
CA LYS A 26 10.20 6.48 -15.57
C LYS A 26 9.65 6.80 -16.96
N GLY A 27 8.36 7.11 -17.05
CA GLY A 27 7.68 7.44 -18.30
C GLY A 27 6.44 6.60 -18.54
N VAL A 28 5.91 6.75 -19.74
CA VAL A 28 4.75 5.99 -20.22
C VAL A 28 5.23 5.00 -21.27
N TYR A 29 4.74 3.78 -21.16
CA TYR A 29 5.05 2.67 -22.07
C TYR A 29 3.75 2.19 -22.71
N ILE A 30 3.70 2.11 -24.04
CA ILE A 30 2.58 1.56 -24.81
C ILE A 30 3.10 0.38 -25.61
N ASN A 31 2.47 -0.78 -25.48
CA ASN A 31 2.93 -2.04 -26.07
C ASN A 31 4.41 -2.35 -25.79
N GLY A 32 4.88 -1.97 -24.60
CA GLY A 32 6.28 -2.13 -24.18
C GLY A 32 7.23 -1.04 -24.67
N ASN A 33 6.82 -0.17 -25.58
CA ASN A 33 7.63 0.92 -26.11
C ASN A 33 7.47 2.18 -25.27
N LYS A 34 8.58 2.78 -24.85
CA LYS A 34 8.58 4.02 -24.09
C LYS A 34 8.26 5.22 -25.00
N LEU A 35 7.31 6.06 -24.56
CA LEU A 35 7.05 7.34 -25.22
C LEU A 35 8.15 8.36 -24.92
N ASN A 36 8.44 9.23 -25.89
CA ASN A 36 9.55 10.17 -25.78
C ASN A 36 9.17 11.50 -25.13
N THR A 37 7.90 11.91 -25.26
CA THR A 37 7.45 13.24 -24.81
C THR A 37 7.03 13.30 -23.35
N ILE A 38 6.69 12.15 -22.75
CA ILE A 38 6.20 12.06 -21.37
C ILE A 38 7.22 11.35 -20.51
N THR A 39 7.82 12.09 -19.60
CA THR A 39 8.88 11.59 -18.71
C THR A 39 8.32 10.87 -17.47
N TYR A 40 7.09 11.18 -17.08
CA TYR A 40 6.37 10.53 -15.97
C TYR A 40 4.86 10.75 -16.11
N THR A 41 4.05 9.94 -15.42
CA THR A 41 2.62 10.20 -15.24
C THR A 41 2.21 10.06 -13.77
N ASP A 42 1.31 10.90 -13.34
CA ASP A 42 0.65 10.85 -12.02
C ASP A 42 -0.88 10.77 -12.12
N GLY A 43 -1.41 10.82 -13.34
CA GLY A 43 -2.83 10.63 -13.67
C GLY A 43 -3.12 9.25 -14.26
N GLN A 44 -4.37 9.05 -14.66
CA GLN A 44 -4.81 7.81 -15.26
C GLN A 44 -4.46 7.74 -16.75
N ILE A 45 -4.12 6.54 -17.20
CA ILE A 45 -4.09 6.21 -18.64
C ILE A 45 -5.39 5.51 -18.97
N LYS A 46 -6.02 5.90 -20.08
CA LYS A 46 -7.28 5.34 -20.56
C LYS A 46 -7.20 5.01 -22.03
N GLU A 47 -7.75 3.86 -22.39
CA GLU A 47 -7.80 3.39 -23.78
C GLU A 47 -9.25 3.36 -24.24
N PHE A 48 -9.55 4.12 -25.30
CA PHE A 48 -10.87 4.15 -25.94
C PHE A 48 -10.69 3.91 -27.43
N ASP A 49 -11.23 2.77 -27.92
CA ASP A 49 -11.08 2.33 -29.31
C ASP A 49 -9.59 2.32 -29.77
N SER A 50 -9.20 3.26 -30.61
CA SER A 50 -7.84 3.38 -31.15
C SER A 50 -7.02 4.50 -30.51
N ILE A 51 -7.53 5.15 -29.45
CA ILE A 51 -6.89 6.29 -28.81
C ILE A 51 -6.54 5.93 -27.38
N THR A 52 -5.28 6.12 -27.01
CA THR A 52 -4.82 6.06 -25.62
C THR A 52 -4.66 7.49 -25.10
N PHE A 53 -5.41 7.85 -24.08
CA PHE A 53 -5.27 9.13 -23.37
C PHE A 53 -4.37 8.96 -22.15
N ILE A 54 -3.46 9.91 -21.97
CA ILE A 54 -2.52 9.96 -20.86
C ILE A 54 -2.80 11.23 -20.08
N CYS A 55 -3.37 11.05 -18.89
CA CYS A 55 -3.65 12.14 -17.96
C CYS A 55 -2.40 12.37 -17.08
N TYR A 56 -2.03 13.64 -16.96
CA TYR A 56 -0.91 14.06 -16.10
C TYR A 56 -1.15 15.55 -15.73
N ASN A 57 -0.12 16.33 -15.50
CA ASN A 57 -0.23 17.79 -15.40
C ASN A 57 -0.67 18.44 -16.74
N GLY A 58 -1.33 17.68 -17.57
CA GLY A 58 -1.86 18.00 -18.90
C GLY A 58 -2.65 16.81 -19.45
N LEU A 59 -2.86 16.80 -20.76
CA LEU A 59 -3.52 15.71 -21.49
C LEU A 59 -2.78 15.45 -22.81
N VAL A 60 -2.42 14.18 -23.03
CA VAL A 60 -1.84 13.71 -24.29
C VAL A 60 -2.72 12.61 -24.85
N SER A 61 -2.92 12.59 -26.15
CA SER A 61 -3.43 11.43 -26.86
C SER A 61 -2.32 10.72 -27.63
N TYR A 62 -2.42 9.40 -27.72
CA TYR A 62 -1.58 8.55 -28.55
C TYR A 62 -2.48 7.75 -29.47
N LYS A 63 -2.30 7.96 -30.80
CA LYS A 63 -3.09 7.33 -31.84
C LYS A 63 -2.20 7.09 -33.06
N ASN A 64 -2.28 5.90 -33.67
CA ASN A 64 -1.50 5.56 -34.85
C ASN A 64 0.01 5.85 -34.72
N ASN A 65 0.59 5.47 -33.58
CA ASN A 65 2.00 5.73 -33.24
C ASN A 65 2.39 7.21 -33.16
N THR A 66 1.40 8.11 -33.05
CA THR A 66 1.62 9.56 -32.95
C THR A 66 1.15 10.07 -31.60
N GLU A 67 2.03 10.81 -30.93
CA GLU A 67 1.70 11.55 -29.70
C GLU A 67 1.20 12.95 -30.06
N THR A 68 0.05 13.34 -29.51
CA THR A 68 -0.50 14.70 -29.67
C THR A 68 -0.76 15.30 -28.30
N LYS A 69 -0.11 16.42 -28.00
CA LYS A 69 -0.41 17.20 -26.78
C LYS A 69 -1.71 17.97 -27.01
N LEU A 70 -2.72 17.63 -26.23
CA LEU A 70 -4.04 18.26 -26.27
C LEU A 70 -4.12 19.45 -25.32
N TYR A 71 -3.51 19.29 -24.16
CA TYR A 71 -3.39 20.32 -23.14
C TYR A 71 -2.07 20.12 -22.37
N ASN A 72 -1.36 21.22 -22.13
CA ASN A 72 -0.15 21.21 -21.35
C ASN A 72 -0.23 22.31 -20.28
N ASN A 73 -0.06 21.93 -19.03
CA ASN A 73 0.07 22.88 -17.95
C ASN A 73 1.56 23.17 -17.74
N ASP A 74 2.11 24.14 -18.46
CA ASP A 74 3.55 24.49 -18.41
C ASP A 74 3.99 25.13 -17.09
N ASN A 75 3.06 25.36 -16.18
CA ASN A 75 3.38 25.94 -14.89
C ASN A 75 3.94 24.88 -13.92
N SER A 76 5.08 25.19 -13.33
CA SER A 76 5.67 24.43 -12.21
C SER A 76 4.72 24.31 -10.99
N ILE A 77 3.67 25.10 -10.96
CA ILE A 77 2.61 25.09 -9.94
C ILE A 77 1.41 24.34 -10.52
N ARG A 78 1.17 23.12 -10.05
CA ARG A 78 0.19 22.14 -10.53
C ARG A 78 -1.24 22.68 -10.71
N THR A 79 -1.61 23.77 -10.04
CA THR A 79 -2.99 24.32 -10.03
C THR A 79 -3.22 25.52 -10.95
N LYS A 80 -2.20 26.02 -11.66
CA LYS A 80 -2.30 27.31 -12.39
C LYS A 80 -2.66 27.20 -13.87
N GLY A 81 -2.67 26.02 -14.48
CA GLY A 81 -3.10 25.86 -15.87
C GLY A 81 -4.60 26.16 -16.04
N GLU A 82 -5.03 26.49 -17.25
CA GLU A 82 -6.41 26.84 -17.58
C GLU A 82 -7.41 25.79 -17.10
N TYR A 83 -7.11 24.49 -17.31
CA TYR A 83 -7.98 23.37 -16.92
C TYR A 83 -7.48 22.63 -15.69
N GLY A 84 -6.35 23.04 -15.09
CA GLY A 84 -5.73 22.36 -13.96
C GLY A 84 -5.05 21.03 -14.34
N ARG A 85 -4.74 20.22 -13.33
CA ARG A 85 -4.19 18.88 -13.52
C ARG A 85 -5.31 17.90 -13.91
N ILE A 86 -5.16 17.24 -15.04
CA ILE A 86 -6.12 16.24 -15.48
C ILE A 86 -5.85 14.92 -14.74
N SER A 87 -6.83 14.46 -14.00
CA SER A 87 -6.74 13.21 -13.24
C SER A 87 -7.34 12.01 -13.96
N ASN A 88 -8.42 12.21 -14.71
CA ASN A 88 -9.13 11.13 -15.37
C ASN A 88 -9.90 11.60 -16.61
N ILE A 89 -10.26 10.64 -17.48
CA ILE A 89 -11.06 10.87 -18.68
C ILE A 89 -12.01 9.69 -18.92
N TYR A 90 -13.22 9.95 -19.42
CA TYR A 90 -14.23 8.94 -19.75
C TYR A 90 -14.84 9.24 -21.12
N ALA A 91 -15.04 8.20 -21.93
CA ALA A 91 -15.75 8.34 -23.19
C ALA A 91 -17.27 8.53 -22.93
N ILE A 92 -17.86 9.52 -23.57
CA ILE A 92 -19.31 9.83 -23.46
C ILE A 92 -20.03 9.83 -24.82
N GLY A 93 -19.31 9.59 -25.89
CA GLY A 93 -19.85 9.52 -27.25
C GLY A 93 -18.74 9.49 -28.28
N ASN A 94 -19.08 9.66 -29.55
CA ASN A 94 -18.12 9.74 -30.63
C ASN A 94 -17.27 11.01 -30.47
N SER A 95 -15.95 10.83 -30.32
CA SER A 95 -14.97 11.92 -30.14
C SER A 95 -15.25 12.86 -28.96
N LYS A 96 -16.19 12.51 -28.05
CA LYS A 96 -16.55 13.31 -26.89
C LYS A 96 -16.21 12.60 -25.60
N TYR A 97 -15.64 13.35 -24.67
CA TYR A 97 -15.12 12.81 -23.41
C TYR A 97 -15.50 13.72 -22.24
N LEU A 98 -15.68 13.08 -21.09
CA LEU A 98 -15.78 13.76 -19.81
C LEU A 98 -14.39 13.77 -19.19
N VAL A 99 -13.81 14.95 -19.00
CA VAL A 99 -12.49 15.14 -18.43
C VAL A 99 -12.62 15.65 -17.01
N ILE A 100 -11.88 15.00 -16.09
CA ILE A 100 -11.85 15.36 -14.68
C ILE A 100 -10.52 15.98 -14.35
N SER A 101 -10.55 17.13 -13.71
CA SER A 101 -9.38 17.82 -13.21
C SER A 101 -9.58 18.32 -11.77
N ASP A 102 -8.53 18.89 -11.19
CA ASP A 102 -8.58 19.56 -9.90
C ASP A 102 -9.39 20.89 -9.92
N LYS A 103 -9.75 21.38 -11.10
CA LYS A 103 -10.64 22.56 -11.26
C LYS A 103 -12.10 22.20 -11.54
N GLY A 104 -12.37 21.00 -12.00
CA GLY A 104 -13.75 20.61 -12.30
C GLY A 104 -13.90 19.47 -13.27
N VAL A 105 -15.12 19.36 -13.78
CA VAL A 105 -15.51 18.38 -14.80
C VAL A 105 -15.79 19.13 -16.10
N TYR A 106 -15.18 18.67 -17.18
CA TYR A 106 -15.29 19.28 -18.49
C TYR A 106 -15.87 18.29 -19.50
N ASN A 107 -16.72 18.81 -20.39
CA ASN A 107 -17.04 18.13 -21.64
C ASN A 107 -15.95 18.51 -22.65
N TYR A 108 -15.23 17.50 -23.13
CA TYR A 108 -14.12 17.67 -24.06
C TYR A 108 -14.47 17.08 -25.41
N ASP A 109 -14.37 17.89 -26.45
CA ASP A 109 -14.52 17.50 -27.84
C ASP A 109 -13.12 17.30 -28.44
N TYR A 110 -12.81 16.06 -28.81
CA TYR A 110 -11.48 15.68 -29.31
C TYR A 110 -11.18 16.25 -30.70
N GLU A 111 -12.21 16.38 -31.56
CA GLU A 111 -12.02 16.85 -32.95
C GLU A 111 -11.70 18.33 -32.99
N SER A 112 -12.45 19.14 -32.21
CA SER A 112 -12.22 20.57 -32.11
C SER A 112 -11.19 20.97 -31.06
N ASN A 113 -10.74 20.06 -30.24
CA ASN A 113 -9.86 20.29 -29.07
C ASN A 113 -10.42 21.35 -28.10
N VAL A 114 -11.73 21.32 -27.84
CA VAL A 114 -12.41 22.29 -26.98
C VAL A 114 -12.83 21.66 -25.66
N PHE A 115 -12.45 22.32 -24.57
CA PHE A 115 -12.89 21.99 -23.20
C PHE A 115 -13.98 22.93 -22.77
N LYS A 116 -15.14 22.41 -22.41
CA LYS A 116 -16.27 23.17 -21.88
C LYS A 116 -16.52 22.77 -20.43
N LEU A 117 -16.33 23.71 -19.49
CA LEU A 117 -16.61 23.45 -18.07
C LEU A 117 -18.11 23.16 -17.90
N ILE A 118 -18.43 22.06 -17.22
CA ILE A 118 -19.78 21.67 -16.82
C ILE A 118 -19.98 21.68 -15.32
N TYR A 119 -18.92 21.43 -14.54
CA TYR A 119 -18.98 21.49 -13.08
C TYR A 119 -17.71 22.10 -12.53
N ASN A 120 -17.82 23.10 -11.65
CA ASN A 120 -16.68 23.72 -10.98
C ASN A 120 -16.43 23.02 -9.64
N ALA A 121 -15.25 22.43 -9.48
CA ALA A 121 -14.87 21.71 -8.28
C ALA A 121 -14.62 22.67 -7.11
N GLN A 122 -15.01 22.25 -5.90
CA GLN A 122 -14.61 22.92 -4.67
C GLN A 122 -13.35 22.26 -4.07
N ASN A 123 -13.17 20.97 -4.34
CA ASN A 123 -12.04 20.17 -3.87
C ASN A 123 -11.65 19.13 -4.92
N GLU A 124 -10.77 18.19 -4.57
CA GLU A 124 -10.47 17.04 -5.42
C GLU A 124 -11.74 16.22 -5.68
N ILE A 125 -12.07 16.06 -6.94
CA ILE A 125 -13.21 15.24 -7.38
C ILE A 125 -12.81 13.77 -7.35
N ILE A 126 -13.60 12.97 -6.65
CA ILE A 126 -13.44 11.54 -6.61
C ILE A 126 -14.52 10.89 -7.48
N PRO A 127 -14.17 10.33 -8.64
CA PRO A 127 -15.13 9.64 -9.48
C PRO A 127 -15.58 8.35 -8.83
N ILE A 128 -16.90 8.09 -8.87
CA ILE A 128 -17.44 6.78 -8.49
C ILE A 128 -17.22 5.83 -9.65
N ARG A 129 -16.32 4.88 -9.46
CA ARG A 129 -15.99 3.91 -10.49
C ARG A 129 -17.06 2.83 -10.54
N ASN A 130 -17.43 2.41 -11.73
CA ASN A 130 -18.44 1.38 -11.94
C ASN A 130 -17.80 0.04 -12.33
N LYS A 131 -18.60 -1.01 -12.15
CA LYS A 131 -18.37 -2.38 -12.58
C LYS A 131 -17.97 -2.51 -14.04
N ILE A 132 -18.71 -1.83 -14.89
CA ILE A 132 -18.62 -2.03 -16.32
C ILE A 132 -17.48 -1.18 -16.83
N ASN A 133 -16.50 -1.89 -17.40
CA ASN A 133 -15.37 -1.32 -18.13
C ASN A 133 -15.74 0.04 -18.73
N GLU A 134 -14.88 0.98 -18.58
CA GLU A 134 -14.92 2.39 -19.00
C GLU A 134 -15.30 2.63 -20.47
N ARG A 135 -15.68 1.60 -21.20
CA ARG A 135 -16.18 1.58 -22.59
C ARG A 135 -17.68 1.79 -22.74
N ILE A 136 -18.34 2.43 -21.79
CA ILE A 136 -19.78 2.56 -21.95
C ILE A 136 -20.08 3.76 -22.85
N LYS A 137 -20.13 3.51 -24.15
CA LYS A 137 -20.69 4.45 -25.14
C LYS A 137 -22.13 4.89 -24.83
N ASP A 138 -22.84 4.11 -24.02
CA ASP A 138 -24.25 4.31 -23.69
C ASP A 138 -24.50 4.84 -22.28
N ARG A 139 -23.44 5.12 -21.51
CA ARG A 139 -23.62 5.64 -20.16
C ARG A 139 -24.11 7.09 -20.21
N LYS A 140 -25.32 7.29 -19.71
CA LYS A 140 -25.95 8.61 -19.69
C LYS A 140 -25.59 9.42 -18.46
N GLU A 141 -25.15 8.78 -17.38
CA GLU A 141 -24.98 9.42 -16.08
C GLU A 141 -23.66 9.02 -15.41
N PHE A 142 -22.93 10.01 -14.92
CA PHE A 142 -21.68 9.87 -14.19
C PHE A 142 -21.82 10.43 -12.77
N HIS A 143 -21.22 9.75 -11.81
CA HIS A 143 -21.34 10.08 -10.40
C HIS A 143 -19.98 10.40 -9.80
N PHE A 144 -19.95 11.39 -8.91
CA PHE A 144 -18.74 11.91 -8.30
C PHE A 144 -19.00 12.29 -6.85
N ILE A 145 -17.92 12.30 -6.06
CA ILE A 145 -17.87 12.93 -4.75
C ILE A 145 -16.98 14.17 -4.85
N ASP A 146 -17.49 15.33 -4.45
CA ASP A 146 -16.71 16.55 -4.25
C ASP A 146 -16.87 16.98 -2.80
N ASN A 147 -15.88 16.66 -1.98
CA ASN A 147 -15.93 16.85 -0.53
C ASN A 147 -17.14 16.11 0.11
N LYS A 148 -18.16 16.88 0.52
CA LYS A 148 -19.39 16.35 1.14
C LYS A 148 -20.56 16.27 0.17
N ARG A 149 -20.35 16.50 -1.13
CA ARG A 149 -21.41 16.53 -2.12
C ARG A 149 -21.37 15.30 -3.00
N TYR A 150 -22.51 14.69 -3.19
CA TYR A 150 -22.74 13.70 -4.24
C TYR A 150 -23.24 14.42 -5.49
N ILE A 151 -22.60 14.19 -6.60
CA ILE A 151 -22.85 14.84 -7.86
C ILE A 151 -23.21 13.79 -8.89
N SER A 152 -24.30 14.02 -9.59
CA SER A 152 -24.69 13.22 -10.76
C SER A 152 -24.72 14.15 -11.99
N ILE A 153 -24.05 13.74 -13.06
CA ILE A 153 -23.98 14.46 -14.33
C ILE A 153 -24.59 13.59 -15.42
N ASN A 154 -25.72 14.01 -15.97
CA ASN A 154 -26.30 13.41 -17.16
C ASN A 154 -25.69 14.06 -18.40
N VAL A 155 -24.84 13.33 -19.12
CA VAL A 155 -24.06 13.88 -20.25
C VAL A 155 -24.88 14.16 -21.50
N ASN A 156 -26.05 13.54 -21.65
CA ASN A 156 -26.95 13.78 -22.80
C ASN A 156 -27.74 15.08 -22.65
N THR A 157 -28.15 15.39 -21.43
CA THR A 157 -28.96 16.58 -21.13
C THR A 157 -28.14 17.71 -20.53
N ASN A 158 -26.87 17.47 -20.20
CA ASN A 158 -26.00 18.32 -19.38
C ASN A 158 -26.65 18.72 -18.04
N LYS A 159 -27.60 17.91 -17.55
CA LYS A 159 -28.20 18.12 -16.24
C LYS A 159 -27.22 17.69 -15.14
N ILE A 160 -27.07 18.58 -14.17
CA ILE A 160 -26.22 18.35 -13.00
C ILE A 160 -27.12 18.36 -11.77
N ASP A 161 -27.16 17.27 -11.05
CA ASP A 161 -27.81 17.19 -9.76
C ASP A 161 -26.72 17.16 -8.67
N VAL A 162 -26.76 18.13 -7.77
CA VAL A 162 -25.84 18.23 -6.63
C VAL A 162 -26.64 18.00 -5.38
N ILE A 163 -26.26 16.98 -4.62
CA ILE A 163 -26.91 16.61 -3.36
C ILE A 163 -25.89 16.81 -2.24
N ASP A 164 -26.18 17.76 -1.36
CA ASP A 164 -25.40 17.91 -0.13
C ASP A 164 -25.66 16.71 0.76
N GLN A 165 -24.57 16.03 1.10
CA GLN A 165 -24.62 14.85 1.94
C GLN A 165 -23.72 15.05 3.15
N ASP A 166 -24.14 14.53 4.31
CA ASP A 166 -23.26 14.44 5.47
C ASP A 166 -22.28 13.25 5.30
N ILE A 167 -21.35 13.39 4.35
CA ILE A 167 -20.24 12.47 4.22
C ILE A 167 -19.23 12.86 5.31
N THR A 168 -19.38 12.23 6.49
CA THR A 168 -18.56 12.53 7.67
C THR A 168 -17.12 12.05 7.54
N HIS A 169 -16.81 11.26 6.50
CA HIS A 169 -15.48 10.68 6.26
C HIS A 169 -14.87 11.21 4.97
N GLN A 170 -13.60 11.59 5.03
CA GLN A 170 -12.85 11.89 3.81
C GLN A 170 -12.60 10.60 3.04
N ILE A 171 -13.14 10.52 1.83
CA ILE A 171 -13.08 9.35 0.96
C ILE A 171 -11.83 9.43 0.09
N ASN A 172 -11.06 8.35 0.03
CA ASN A 172 -9.91 8.21 -0.86
C ASN A 172 -10.29 7.64 -2.23
N ASP A 173 -11.21 6.68 -2.25
CA ASP A 173 -11.70 6.03 -3.46
C ASP A 173 -13.05 5.35 -3.20
N ILE A 174 -13.88 5.23 -4.24
CA ILE A 174 -15.23 4.66 -4.15
C ILE A 174 -15.59 3.92 -5.43
N ILE A 175 -16.23 2.77 -5.29
CA ILE A 175 -16.72 1.95 -6.41
C ILE A 175 -18.17 1.51 -6.18
N GLU A 176 -18.87 1.29 -7.28
CA GLU A 176 -20.15 0.59 -7.32
C GLU A 176 -19.91 -0.92 -7.23
N SER A 177 -20.74 -1.63 -6.48
CA SER A 177 -20.62 -3.09 -6.32
C SER A 177 -20.85 -3.84 -7.63
N ASP A 178 -20.05 -4.85 -7.86
CA ASP A 178 -20.17 -5.75 -8.99
C ASP A 178 -21.42 -6.64 -8.90
N THR A 179 -21.92 -6.92 -7.70
CA THR A 179 -23.03 -7.85 -7.46
C THR A 179 -24.38 -7.15 -7.28
N ASP A 180 -24.38 -5.94 -6.72
CA ASP A 180 -25.59 -5.15 -6.50
C ASP A 180 -25.31 -3.68 -6.85
N GLY A 181 -25.84 -3.20 -7.97
CA GLY A 181 -25.67 -1.83 -8.45
C GLY A 181 -26.24 -0.74 -7.53
N ASN A 182 -26.82 -1.10 -6.39
CA ASN A 182 -27.27 -0.18 -5.36
C ASN A 182 -26.27 -0.04 -4.21
N ASP A 183 -25.32 -0.97 -4.08
CA ASP A 183 -24.29 -0.96 -3.05
C ASP A 183 -23.02 -0.28 -3.59
N PHE A 184 -22.40 0.54 -2.76
CA PHE A 184 -21.14 1.21 -3.03
C PHE A 184 -20.17 0.94 -1.89
N TYR A 185 -18.93 0.70 -2.24
CA TYR A 185 -17.85 0.52 -1.29
C TYR A 185 -16.86 1.66 -1.42
N ALA A 186 -16.53 2.30 -0.30
CA ALA A 186 -15.57 3.38 -0.25
C ALA A 186 -14.51 3.12 0.83
N ILE A 187 -13.32 3.64 0.59
CA ILE A 187 -12.25 3.67 1.58
C ILE A 187 -12.00 5.08 2.04
N SER A 188 -11.81 5.24 3.35
CA SER A 188 -11.56 6.54 3.97
C SER A 188 -10.12 6.67 4.48
N GLU A 189 -9.66 7.90 4.65
CA GLU A 189 -8.38 8.21 5.29
C GLU A 189 -8.29 7.67 6.73
N ASN A 190 -9.44 7.56 7.42
CA ASN A 190 -9.53 7.06 8.79
C ASN A 190 -9.47 5.53 8.90
N LYS A 191 -8.95 4.84 7.87
CA LYS A 191 -8.81 3.38 7.84
C LYS A 191 -10.15 2.65 8.02
N LEU A 192 -11.15 3.08 7.27
CA LEU A 192 -12.46 2.43 7.24
C LEU A 192 -12.80 2.02 5.81
N LEU A 193 -13.32 0.82 5.67
CA LEU A 193 -14.12 0.40 4.52
C LEU A 193 -15.57 0.76 4.84
N LEU A 194 -16.17 1.62 4.03
CA LEU A 194 -17.51 2.16 4.18
C LEU A 194 -18.41 1.52 3.14
N THR A 195 -19.59 1.06 3.56
CA THR A 195 -20.62 0.57 2.65
C THR A 195 -21.75 1.58 2.59
N TYR A 196 -22.09 1.99 1.37
CA TYR A 196 -23.22 2.89 1.12
C TYR A 196 -24.27 2.20 0.24
N LYS A 197 -25.52 2.61 0.41
CA LYS A 197 -26.62 2.30 -0.51
C LYS A 197 -27.09 3.56 -1.24
N ARG A 198 -27.38 3.40 -2.54
CA ARG A 198 -28.04 4.46 -3.32
C ARG A 198 -29.47 4.68 -2.83
N THR A 199 -29.83 5.92 -2.68
CA THR A 199 -31.19 6.36 -2.33
C THR A 199 -31.61 7.48 -3.29
N LYS A 200 -32.86 7.89 -3.23
CA LYS A 200 -33.35 9.07 -3.99
C LYS A 200 -32.60 10.37 -3.59
N ASN A 201 -32.05 10.40 -2.38
CA ASN A 201 -31.35 11.55 -1.80
C ASN A 201 -29.83 11.35 -1.78
N GLY A 202 -29.27 10.57 -2.70
CA GLY A 202 -27.84 10.28 -2.78
C GLY A 202 -27.42 8.97 -2.10
N LEU A 203 -26.27 8.95 -1.43
CA LEU A 203 -25.68 7.76 -0.82
C LEU A 203 -25.96 7.73 0.69
N LYS A 204 -26.54 6.65 1.20
CA LYS A 204 -26.76 6.40 2.64
C LYS A 204 -25.72 5.43 3.16
N LEU A 205 -24.95 5.83 4.16
CA LEU A 205 -24.01 4.95 4.85
C LEU A 205 -24.76 3.85 5.59
N THR A 206 -24.40 2.59 5.37
CA THR A 206 -25.04 1.41 5.96
C THR A 206 -24.11 0.60 6.85
N ASP A 207 -22.81 0.59 6.58
CA ASP A 207 -21.84 -0.16 7.37
C ASP A 207 -20.45 0.51 7.40
N LYS A 208 -19.66 0.21 8.45
CA LYS A 208 -18.29 0.69 8.66
C LYS A 208 -17.45 -0.48 9.15
N THR A 209 -16.50 -0.90 8.35
CA THR A 209 -15.57 -1.97 8.71
C THR A 209 -14.17 -1.39 8.89
N PRO A 210 -13.55 -1.48 10.09
CA PRO A 210 -12.17 -1.05 10.30
C PRO A 210 -11.20 -1.85 9.45
N ILE A 211 -10.22 -1.17 8.82
CA ILE A 211 -9.10 -1.78 8.12
C ILE A 211 -7.79 -1.43 8.83
N LYS A 212 -6.83 -2.34 8.80
CA LYS A 212 -5.58 -2.18 9.56
C LYS A 212 -4.71 -1.05 9.02
N HIS A 213 -4.70 -0.87 7.72
CA HIS A 213 -3.85 0.09 7.03
C HIS A 213 -4.68 1.02 6.14
N THR A 214 -4.15 2.22 5.88
CA THR A 214 -4.76 3.14 4.93
C THR A 214 -4.67 2.57 3.53
N ALA A 215 -5.83 2.39 2.88
CA ALA A 215 -5.92 2.03 1.49
C ALA A 215 -6.16 3.29 0.63
N HIS A 216 -5.67 3.25 -0.61
CA HIS A 216 -5.80 4.35 -1.57
C HIS A 216 -6.65 3.98 -2.77
N THR A 217 -6.79 2.69 -3.04
CA THR A 217 -7.53 2.19 -4.18
C THR A 217 -8.33 0.96 -3.79
N ILE A 218 -9.56 0.92 -4.25
CA ILE A 218 -10.50 -0.17 -4.03
C ILE A 218 -10.85 -0.81 -5.36
N SER A 219 -11.03 -2.12 -5.40
CA SER A 219 -11.52 -2.83 -6.59
C SER A 219 -12.41 -3.98 -6.17
N ASP A 220 -13.52 -4.18 -6.89
CA ASP A 220 -14.53 -5.20 -6.59
C ASP A 220 -14.48 -6.36 -7.60
N PHE A 221 -14.69 -7.58 -7.11
CA PHE A 221 -14.89 -8.77 -7.92
C PHE A 221 -15.73 -9.78 -7.14
N ASP A 222 -16.95 -10.01 -7.57
CA ASP A 222 -17.93 -10.93 -6.96
C ASP A 222 -18.00 -10.75 -5.44
N ASP A 223 -17.57 -11.72 -4.63
CA ASP A 223 -17.59 -11.65 -3.16
C ASP A 223 -16.34 -10.93 -2.57
N LEU A 224 -15.35 -10.59 -3.40
CA LEU A 224 -14.08 -10.02 -2.94
C LEU A 224 -13.96 -8.53 -3.24
N ILE A 225 -13.45 -7.78 -2.27
CA ILE A 225 -12.98 -6.40 -2.43
C ILE A 225 -11.49 -6.35 -2.16
N PHE A 226 -10.73 -5.83 -3.11
CA PHE A 226 -9.30 -5.61 -3.01
C PHE A 226 -9.04 -4.17 -2.53
N LEU A 227 -8.24 -4.03 -1.48
CA LEU A 227 -7.87 -2.77 -0.86
C LEU A 227 -6.36 -2.59 -0.95
N SER A 228 -5.89 -1.73 -1.83
CA SER A 228 -4.46 -1.49 -2.03
C SER A 228 -4.02 -0.14 -1.49
N GLY A 229 -2.85 -0.08 -0.87
CA GLY A 229 -2.31 1.13 -0.24
C GLY A 229 -0.82 1.02 0.08
N ASN A 230 -0.30 1.97 0.87
CA ASN A 230 1.13 2.07 1.17
C ASN A 230 1.69 0.86 1.94
N ASN A 231 0.86 0.11 2.64
CA ASN A 231 1.32 -1.02 3.46
C ASN A 231 0.92 -2.38 2.90
N GLY A 232 0.41 -2.43 1.68
CA GLY A 232 0.10 -3.68 1.02
C GLY A 232 -1.27 -3.75 0.38
N LEU A 233 -1.61 -4.95 -0.07
CA LEU A 233 -2.90 -5.35 -0.60
C LEU A 233 -3.62 -6.17 0.46
N SER A 234 -4.80 -5.73 0.88
CA SER A 234 -5.73 -6.46 1.73
C SER A 234 -6.95 -6.90 0.93
N ILE A 235 -7.61 -7.95 1.37
CA ILE A 235 -8.79 -8.51 0.72
C ILE A 235 -9.93 -8.56 1.73
N PHE A 236 -11.08 -8.00 1.38
CA PHE A 236 -12.30 -8.09 2.16
C PHE A 236 -13.28 -9.07 1.47
N GLU A 237 -13.72 -10.08 2.19
CA GLU A 237 -14.75 -11.04 1.77
C GLU A 237 -16.11 -10.53 2.25
N LYS A 238 -16.97 -10.13 1.30
CA LYS A 238 -18.26 -9.47 1.58
C LYS A 238 -19.23 -10.37 2.36
N SER A 239 -19.36 -11.62 1.94
CA SER A 239 -20.29 -12.60 2.55
C SER A 239 -19.96 -12.91 4.01
N LYS A 240 -18.69 -12.91 4.38
CA LYS A 240 -18.22 -13.22 5.73
C LYS A 240 -17.87 -11.97 6.55
N LYS A 241 -17.87 -10.80 5.93
CA LYS A 241 -17.38 -9.55 6.52
C LYS A 241 -15.97 -9.70 7.14
N LEU A 242 -15.11 -10.48 6.45
CA LEU A 242 -13.76 -10.81 6.90
C LEU A 242 -12.72 -10.05 6.10
N ILE A 243 -11.74 -9.47 6.79
CA ILE A 243 -10.58 -8.85 6.16
C ILE A 243 -9.37 -9.76 6.30
N ILE A 244 -8.71 -10.02 5.17
CA ILE A 244 -7.40 -10.66 5.10
C ILE A 244 -6.38 -9.56 4.87
N ASP A 245 -5.72 -9.14 5.94
CA ASP A 245 -4.73 -8.08 5.90
C ASP A 245 -3.42 -8.54 5.27
N ASN A 246 -2.75 -7.61 4.58
CA ASN A 246 -1.40 -7.80 4.05
C ASN A 246 -1.25 -9.08 3.22
N TYR A 247 -2.21 -9.36 2.34
CA TYR A 247 -2.12 -10.49 1.42
C TYR A 247 -0.86 -10.40 0.54
N ILE A 248 -0.51 -9.18 0.13
CA ILE A 248 0.77 -8.83 -0.48
C ILE A 248 1.34 -7.64 0.30
N VAL A 249 2.61 -7.73 0.68
CA VAL A 249 3.34 -6.65 1.38
C VAL A 249 4.19 -5.90 0.36
N ASP A 250 3.67 -4.76 -0.09
CA ASP A 250 4.37 -3.81 -0.97
C ASP A 250 3.67 -2.44 -0.87
N GLU A 251 4.24 -1.39 -1.41
CA GLU A 251 3.59 -0.09 -1.54
C GLU A 251 2.90 0.02 -2.89
N PHE A 252 1.57 0.10 -2.87
CA PHE A 252 0.73 0.24 -4.06
C PHE A 252 0.36 1.70 -4.30
N ASN A 253 0.41 2.12 -5.56
CA ASN A 253 0.10 3.49 -5.93
C ASN A 253 -1.41 3.73 -6.07
N LYS A 254 -1.84 4.97 -5.78
CA LYS A 254 -3.23 5.41 -5.92
C LYS A 254 -3.71 5.21 -7.36
N HIS A 255 -4.86 4.55 -7.50
CA HIS A 255 -5.51 4.25 -8.79
C HIS A 255 -4.72 3.38 -9.78
N ALA A 256 -3.58 2.81 -9.38
CA ALA A 256 -2.80 1.90 -10.21
C ALA A 256 -3.40 0.48 -10.21
N VAL A 257 -4.64 0.37 -10.63
CA VAL A 257 -5.36 -0.90 -10.76
C VAL A 257 -6.01 -1.01 -12.13
N TYR A 258 -5.90 -2.18 -12.73
CA TYR A 258 -6.56 -2.53 -13.99
C TYR A 258 -7.24 -3.89 -13.87
N LYS A 259 -8.53 -3.93 -14.20
CA LYS A 259 -9.33 -5.15 -14.20
C LYS A 259 -9.95 -5.36 -15.57
N LYS A 260 -9.78 -6.54 -16.12
CA LYS A 260 -10.44 -6.97 -17.37
C LYS A 260 -10.78 -8.45 -17.28
N ASN A 261 -12.03 -8.78 -17.54
CA ASN A 261 -12.54 -10.14 -17.40
C ASN A 261 -12.20 -10.72 -16.01
N ASN A 262 -11.54 -11.88 -15.96
CA ASN A 262 -11.12 -12.58 -14.75
C ASN A 262 -9.70 -12.22 -14.27
N LYS A 263 -9.12 -11.16 -14.79
CA LYS A 263 -7.78 -10.72 -14.43
C LYS A 263 -7.81 -9.35 -13.76
N ILE A 264 -6.99 -9.19 -12.70
CA ILE A 264 -6.75 -7.91 -12.06
C ILE A 264 -5.24 -7.68 -11.90
N SER A 265 -4.80 -6.45 -12.10
CA SER A 265 -3.39 -6.05 -11.95
C SER A 265 -3.30 -4.83 -11.06
N PHE A 266 -2.28 -4.81 -10.19
CA PHE A 266 -2.00 -3.73 -9.24
C PHE A 266 -0.59 -3.20 -9.46
N GLY A 267 -0.47 -1.88 -9.60
CA GLY A 267 0.84 -1.21 -9.72
C GLY A 267 1.40 -0.84 -8.35
N SER A 268 2.64 -1.26 -8.13
CA SER A 268 3.41 -0.94 -6.94
C SER A 268 4.61 -0.05 -7.26
N ILE A 269 5.35 0.35 -6.22
CA ILE A 269 6.63 1.06 -6.39
C ILE A 269 7.71 0.17 -7.02
N HIS A 270 7.57 -1.15 -6.96
CA HIS A 270 8.54 -2.10 -7.48
C HIS A 270 8.14 -2.75 -8.80
N GLY A 271 6.84 -2.71 -9.19
CA GLY A 271 6.37 -3.35 -10.42
C GLY A 271 4.87 -3.59 -10.44
N ILE A 272 4.46 -4.68 -11.10
CA ILE A 272 3.06 -5.05 -11.28
C ILE A 272 2.81 -6.42 -10.67
N TYR A 273 1.81 -6.48 -9.79
CA TYR A 273 1.22 -7.72 -9.29
C TYR A 273 -0.05 -8.02 -10.09
N ALA A 274 -0.23 -9.25 -10.53
CA ALA A 274 -1.42 -9.65 -11.26
C ALA A 274 -2.00 -10.96 -10.72
N ILE A 275 -3.32 -11.01 -10.65
CA ILE A 275 -4.09 -12.24 -10.45
C ILE A 275 -4.70 -12.57 -11.81
N ASP A 276 -4.20 -13.63 -12.45
CA ASP A 276 -4.55 -13.97 -13.83
C ASP A 276 -5.91 -14.68 -13.95
N ASN A 277 -6.36 -15.31 -12.86
CA ASN A 277 -7.68 -15.95 -12.80
C ASN A 277 -8.36 -15.67 -11.44
N LEU A 278 -9.22 -14.67 -11.41
CA LEU A 278 -9.92 -14.23 -10.20
C LEU A 278 -10.91 -15.29 -9.69
N VAL A 279 -11.56 -16.05 -10.56
CA VAL A 279 -12.51 -17.10 -10.16
C VAL A 279 -11.78 -18.23 -9.41
N ASP A 280 -10.65 -18.67 -9.92
CA ASP A 280 -9.84 -19.70 -9.23
C ASP A 280 -9.21 -19.15 -7.97
N PHE A 281 -8.82 -17.88 -7.99
CA PHE A 281 -8.28 -17.19 -6.82
C PHE A 281 -9.31 -17.14 -5.69
N GLU A 282 -10.54 -16.73 -5.96
CA GLU A 282 -11.63 -16.68 -4.99
C GLU A 282 -11.95 -18.07 -4.41
N LYS A 283 -12.10 -19.09 -5.26
CA LYS A 283 -12.29 -20.47 -4.81
C LYS A 283 -11.19 -20.94 -3.87
N ASN A 284 -9.93 -20.69 -4.22
CA ASN A 284 -8.78 -21.08 -3.42
C ASN A 284 -8.72 -20.32 -2.08
N LEU A 285 -9.14 -19.07 -2.06
CA LEU A 285 -9.23 -18.26 -0.84
C LEU A 285 -10.27 -18.82 0.13
N ILE A 286 -11.45 -19.19 -0.39
CA ILE A 286 -12.55 -19.80 0.37
C ILE A 286 -12.10 -21.15 0.96
N PHE A 287 -11.47 -22.02 0.18
CA PHE A 287 -10.96 -23.32 0.66
C PHE A 287 -9.92 -23.19 1.77
N LYS A 288 -9.06 -22.17 1.70
CA LYS A 288 -8.03 -21.91 2.72
C LYS A 288 -8.65 -21.52 4.06
N ASN A 289 -9.66 -20.67 4.04
CA ASN A 289 -10.37 -20.24 5.24
C ASN A 289 -11.20 -21.38 5.86
N PHE A 290 -11.76 -22.29 5.06
CA PHE A 290 -12.45 -23.48 5.54
C PHE A 290 -11.49 -24.46 6.26
N LYS A 291 -10.28 -24.67 5.74
CA LYS A 291 -9.28 -25.53 6.37
C LYS A 291 -8.79 -24.99 7.73
N ILE A 292 -8.71 -23.69 7.89
CA ILE A 292 -8.30 -23.06 9.16
C ILE A 292 -9.42 -23.12 10.20
N SER A 293 -10.69 -22.97 9.79
CA SER A 293 -11.84 -22.97 10.72
C SER A 293 -12.26 -24.38 11.18
N SER A 294 -11.93 -25.42 10.39
CA SER A 294 -12.32 -26.80 10.70
C SER A 294 -11.30 -27.54 11.59
N GLN A 295 -10.09 -27.04 11.75
CA GLN A 295 -9.13 -27.61 12.70
C GLN A 295 -9.47 -27.16 14.09
N ARG A 296 -9.96 -28.11 14.90
CA ARG A 296 -10.42 -27.97 16.26
C ARG A 296 -9.47 -27.09 17.08
N PRO A 297 -9.92 -25.96 17.66
CA PRO A 297 -9.07 -25.06 18.44
C PRO A 297 -8.33 -25.76 19.59
N TYR A 298 -8.86 -26.87 20.08
CA TYR A 298 -8.27 -27.69 21.15
C TYR A 298 -6.93 -28.33 20.77
N LEU A 299 -6.68 -28.67 19.49
CA LEU A 299 -5.38 -29.21 19.06
C LEU A 299 -4.26 -28.16 19.09
N TYR A 300 -4.58 -26.91 18.77
CA TYR A 300 -3.60 -25.81 18.87
C TYR A 300 -3.34 -25.42 20.33
N PHE A 301 -4.38 -25.43 21.18
CA PHE A 301 -4.19 -25.19 22.63
C PHE A 301 -3.33 -26.30 23.25
N GLY A 302 -3.56 -27.57 22.90
CA GLY A 302 -2.74 -28.70 23.37
C GLY A 302 -1.30 -28.63 22.87
N ALA A 303 -1.08 -28.30 21.60
CA ALA A 303 0.27 -28.14 21.03
C ALA A 303 1.01 -26.93 21.63
N LEU A 304 0.32 -25.80 21.83
CA LEU A 304 0.91 -24.61 22.48
C LEU A 304 1.30 -24.90 23.94
N LEU A 305 0.43 -25.59 24.68
CA LEU A 305 0.69 -26.01 26.04
C LEU A 305 1.91 -26.96 26.13
N LEU A 306 1.99 -27.93 25.20
CA LEU A 306 3.13 -28.84 25.09
C LEU A 306 4.45 -28.10 24.80
N ILE A 307 4.42 -27.12 23.88
CA ILE A 307 5.59 -26.29 23.58
C ILE A 307 6.01 -25.45 24.79
N VAL A 308 5.06 -24.87 25.52
CA VAL A 308 5.36 -24.09 26.74
C VAL A 308 5.96 -25.00 27.82
N ILE A 309 5.40 -26.20 28.03
CA ILE A 309 5.96 -27.20 28.96
C ILE A 309 7.35 -27.62 28.54
N LEU A 310 7.57 -27.89 27.25
CA LEU A 310 8.89 -28.28 26.73
C LEU A 310 9.93 -27.17 26.92
N VAL A 311 9.57 -25.92 26.66
CA VAL A 311 10.41 -24.74 26.89
C VAL A 311 10.75 -24.58 28.37
N LEU A 312 9.79 -24.83 29.27
CA LEU A 312 10.02 -24.76 30.72
C LEU A 312 10.93 -25.90 31.19
N ILE A 313 10.76 -27.09 30.63
CA ILE A 313 11.64 -28.27 30.93
C ILE A 313 13.05 -27.98 30.41
N ILE A 314 13.21 -27.49 29.18
CA ILE A 314 14.50 -27.11 28.61
C ILE A 314 15.18 -26.02 29.43
N LYS A 315 14.43 -24.98 29.85
CA LYS A 315 14.96 -23.95 30.76
C LYS A 315 15.42 -24.54 32.09
N LYS A 316 14.64 -25.47 32.67
CA LYS A 316 14.99 -26.12 33.93
C LYS A 316 16.19 -27.05 33.81
N LEU A 317 16.31 -27.77 32.70
CA LEU A 317 17.47 -28.65 32.40
C LEU A 317 18.72 -27.82 32.08
N ARG A 318 18.62 -26.72 31.35
CA ARG A 318 19.76 -25.82 31.11
C ARG A 318 20.27 -25.11 32.36
N LYS A 319 19.40 -24.83 33.34
CA LYS A 319 19.79 -24.23 34.63
C LYS A 319 20.64 -25.21 35.52
N LYS A 320 20.66 -26.51 35.21
CA LYS A 320 21.22 -27.53 36.11
C LYS A 320 22.63 -28.03 35.74
N ASN A 321 23.22 -27.64 34.61
CA ASN A 321 24.42 -28.33 34.10
C ASN A 321 25.67 -27.46 33.86
N ILE A 322 25.71 -26.21 34.29
CA ILE A 322 26.95 -25.42 34.23
C ILE A 322 27.35 -25.13 35.68
N SER A 323 28.56 -25.59 36.10
CA SER A 323 29.06 -25.20 37.41
C SER A 323 29.29 -23.71 37.46
N ASP A 324 29.06 -23.07 38.63
CA ASP A 324 29.21 -21.61 38.79
C ASP A 324 30.62 -21.15 38.34
N GLU A 325 31.65 -21.97 38.54
CA GLU A 325 33.00 -21.69 38.08
C GLU A 325 33.11 -21.66 36.56
N GLN A 326 32.44 -22.58 35.87
CA GLN A 326 32.42 -22.66 34.42
C GLN A 326 31.67 -21.47 33.81
N LEU A 327 30.58 -21.05 34.44
CA LEU A 327 29.81 -19.89 34.04
C LEU A 327 30.62 -18.60 34.22
N ILE A 328 31.30 -18.43 35.34
CA ILE A 328 32.20 -17.29 35.58
C ILE A 328 33.34 -17.25 34.57
N SER A 329 33.90 -18.40 34.24
CA SER A 329 34.97 -18.50 33.22
C SER A 329 34.45 -18.04 31.84
N ASN A 330 33.25 -18.46 31.46
CA ASN A 330 32.64 -18.05 30.19
C ASN A 330 32.34 -16.54 30.16
N ILE A 331 31.83 -15.99 31.25
CA ILE A 331 31.57 -14.54 31.38
C ILE A 331 32.91 -13.76 31.25
N LYS A 332 33.96 -14.16 31.93
CA LYS A 332 35.28 -13.52 31.80
C LYS A 332 35.81 -13.58 30.37
N ARG A 333 35.70 -14.75 29.71
CA ARG A 333 36.10 -14.90 28.31
C ARG A 333 35.33 -13.98 27.36
N PHE A 334 34.01 -13.85 27.55
CA PHE A 334 33.15 -12.95 26.76
C PHE A 334 33.55 -11.49 26.98
N ILE A 335 33.75 -11.07 28.24
CA ILE A 335 34.25 -9.73 28.58
C ILE A 335 35.56 -9.44 27.87
N ASN A 336 36.52 -10.31 27.96
CA ASN A 336 37.86 -10.11 27.39
C ASN A 336 37.81 -10.04 25.85
N LYS A 337 36.93 -10.84 25.22
CA LYS A 337 36.76 -10.83 23.77
C LYS A 337 36.08 -9.52 23.27
N ASN A 338 35.24 -8.89 24.08
CA ASN A 338 34.46 -7.72 23.72
C ASN A 338 34.81 -6.49 24.58
N LEU A 339 36.02 -6.41 25.12
CA LEU A 339 36.39 -5.48 26.18
C LEU A 339 36.09 -3.98 25.86
N SER A 340 36.26 -3.55 24.62
CA SER A 340 36.01 -2.17 24.20
C SER A 340 34.55 -1.75 24.31
N ARG A 341 33.60 -2.65 23.98
CA ARG A 341 32.18 -2.36 23.85
C ARG A 341 31.26 -3.10 24.83
N VAL A 342 31.78 -4.04 25.62
CA VAL A 342 30.96 -4.86 26.51
C VAL A 342 30.24 -4.01 27.57
N THR A 343 28.93 -4.25 27.72
CA THR A 343 28.08 -3.65 28.76
C THR A 343 27.42 -4.75 29.60
N LEU A 344 26.90 -4.39 30.78
CA LEU A 344 26.14 -5.34 31.60
C LEU A 344 24.92 -5.89 30.86
N LYS A 345 24.21 -5.08 30.08
CA LYS A 345 23.08 -5.50 29.25
C LYS A 345 23.49 -6.53 28.19
N MET A 346 24.70 -6.45 27.65
CA MET A 346 25.21 -7.45 26.72
C MET A 346 25.47 -8.79 27.43
N LEU A 347 25.93 -8.78 28.69
CA LEU A 347 26.08 -9.98 29.46
C LEU A 347 24.73 -10.62 29.82
N GLU A 348 23.75 -9.82 30.20
CA GLU A 348 22.36 -10.27 30.45
C GLU A 348 21.79 -10.98 29.22
N ALA A 349 21.96 -10.38 28.04
CA ALA A 349 21.45 -10.94 26.78
C ALA A 349 22.18 -12.23 26.36
N GLU A 350 23.51 -12.25 26.43
CA GLU A 350 24.34 -13.41 26.01
C GLU A 350 24.13 -14.62 26.89
N PHE A 351 24.08 -14.42 28.22
CA PHE A 351 23.96 -15.51 29.18
C PHE A 351 22.53 -15.78 29.61
N ASN A 352 21.56 -14.99 29.14
CA ASN A 352 20.14 -15.05 29.52
C ASN A 352 19.94 -15.07 31.04
N LEU A 353 20.66 -14.23 31.75
CA LEU A 353 20.65 -14.03 33.20
C LEU A 353 20.41 -12.57 33.51
N ASP A 354 19.66 -12.27 34.57
CA ASP A 354 19.54 -10.88 35.02
C ASP A 354 20.78 -10.46 35.84
N TYR A 355 20.89 -9.16 36.10
CA TYR A 355 22.02 -8.58 36.82
C TYR A 355 22.18 -9.18 38.25
N ASN A 356 21.08 -9.49 38.94
CA ASN A 356 21.08 -10.04 40.27
C ASN A 356 21.52 -11.51 40.23
N ASP A 357 21.08 -12.27 39.22
CA ASP A 357 21.52 -13.63 38.99
C ASP A 357 23.03 -13.70 38.77
N ILE A 358 23.56 -12.83 37.89
CA ILE A 358 25.02 -12.80 37.61
C ILE A 358 25.83 -12.44 38.85
N ASN A 359 25.36 -11.51 39.66
CA ASN A 359 26.03 -11.13 40.91
C ASN A 359 25.89 -12.16 42.03
N SER A 360 24.85 -13.01 41.98
CA SER A 360 24.60 -14.07 42.98
C SER A 360 25.43 -15.33 42.76
N ILE A 361 25.96 -15.58 41.53
CA ILE A 361 26.74 -16.75 41.17
C ILE A 361 27.98 -16.89 42.08
N ASN A 362 28.66 -15.76 42.37
CA ASN A 362 29.79 -15.77 43.27
C ASN A 362 29.94 -14.41 43.96
N LYS A 363 29.96 -14.39 45.30
CA LYS A 363 30.07 -13.15 46.09
C LYS A 363 31.34 -12.35 45.78
N ASN A 364 32.38 -13.01 45.30
CA ASN A 364 33.68 -12.39 45.01
C ASN A 364 33.83 -11.96 43.54
N PHE A 365 32.92 -12.34 42.63
CA PHE A 365 32.96 -11.95 41.24
C PHE A 365 31.89 -10.94 40.93
N LYS A 366 32.30 -9.67 40.64
CA LYS A 366 31.42 -8.58 40.23
C LYS A 366 31.77 -8.17 38.80
N PRO A 367 30.96 -8.52 37.79
CA PRO A 367 31.25 -8.25 36.37
C PRO A 367 31.58 -6.81 36.07
N ALA A 368 30.83 -5.86 36.64
CA ALA A 368 31.07 -4.42 36.45
C ALA A 368 32.49 -4.00 36.94
N LYS A 369 32.91 -4.53 38.09
CA LYS A 369 34.26 -4.26 38.63
C LYS A 369 35.32 -4.90 37.74
N TYR A 370 35.09 -6.12 37.26
CA TYR A 370 35.99 -6.84 36.39
C TYR A 370 36.16 -6.12 35.03
N ILE A 371 35.07 -5.69 34.37
CA ILE A 371 35.14 -4.90 33.13
C ILE A 371 35.96 -3.61 33.34
N LYS A 372 35.73 -2.89 34.44
CA LYS A 372 36.48 -1.66 34.75
C LYS A 372 37.98 -1.97 34.95
N GLN A 373 38.34 -3.07 35.60
CA GLN A 373 39.68 -3.43 35.89
C GLN A 373 40.44 -3.83 34.62
N GLU A 374 39.84 -4.67 33.76
CA GLU A 374 40.43 -5.08 32.48
C GLU A 374 40.64 -3.90 31.52
N ARG A 375 39.67 -2.97 31.47
CA ARG A 375 39.81 -1.72 30.69
C ARG A 375 40.96 -0.85 31.20
N LEU A 376 41.12 -0.78 32.50
CA LEU A 376 42.24 -0.01 33.09
C LEU A 376 43.60 -0.62 32.74
N GLU A 377 43.70 -1.98 32.81
CA GLU A 377 44.92 -2.66 32.43
C GLU A 377 45.23 -2.55 30.93
N LEU A 378 44.20 -2.60 30.08
CA LEU A 378 44.37 -2.34 28.65
C LEU A 378 44.85 -0.89 28.39
N ALA A 379 44.24 0.09 29.05
CA ALA A 379 44.67 1.49 28.95
C ALA A 379 46.12 1.68 29.39
N LYS A 380 46.56 1.05 30.52
CA LYS A 380 47.95 1.10 30.97
C LYS A 380 48.90 0.49 29.93
N LYS A 381 48.56 -0.64 29.34
CA LYS A 381 49.36 -1.29 28.27
C LYS A 381 49.52 -0.37 27.06
N LEU A 382 48.41 0.25 26.64
CA LEU A 382 48.40 1.20 25.48
C LEU A 382 49.28 2.44 25.76
N LEU A 383 49.22 2.97 26.98
CA LEU A 383 50.06 4.12 27.42
C LEU A 383 51.55 3.75 27.50
N LEU A 384 51.86 2.56 28.06
CA LEU A 384 53.24 2.04 28.18
C LEU A 384 53.86 1.78 26.80
N ASN A 385 53.06 1.41 25.81
CA ASN A 385 53.49 1.24 24.41
C ASN A 385 53.69 2.55 23.65
N LYS A 386 53.77 3.71 24.35
CA LYS A 386 53.97 5.04 23.78
C LYS A 386 52.90 5.47 22.75
N ARG A 387 51.69 4.95 22.85
CA ARG A 387 50.58 5.45 22.04
C ARG A 387 50.13 6.83 22.55
N LEU A 388 49.76 7.72 21.63
CA LEU A 388 49.25 9.03 21.97
C LEU A 388 47.96 8.95 22.78
N ILE A 389 47.70 9.87 23.70
CA ILE A 389 46.50 9.92 24.53
C ILE A 389 45.24 10.00 23.67
N SER A 390 45.33 10.64 22.48
CA SER A 390 44.25 10.66 21.48
C SER A 390 43.82 9.28 20.99
N GLU A 391 44.76 8.36 20.72
CA GLU A 391 44.47 7.00 20.29
C GLU A 391 43.76 6.19 21.40
N VAL A 392 44.17 6.43 22.67
CA VAL A 392 43.52 5.79 23.83
C VAL A 392 42.09 6.31 24.03
N SER A 393 41.80 7.55 23.66
CA SER A 393 40.45 8.12 23.75
C SER A 393 39.54 7.66 22.62
N GLU A 394 40.07 7.36 21.43
CA GLU A 394 39.31 6.82 20.30
C GLU A 394 38.91 5.35 20.53
N ASP A 395 39.84 4.54 21.08
CA ASP A 395 39.53 3.16 21.49
C ASP A 395 38.44 3.05 22.59
N ARG A 396 38.06 4.18 23.22
CA ARG A 396 36.95 4.24 24.20
C ARG A 396 35.61 4.59 23.59
N LYS A 397 35.59 5.21 22.39
CA LYS A 397 34.36 5.68 21.73
C LYS A 397 33.81 4.68 20.70
N SER A 398 34.59 3.71 20.29
CA SER A 398 34.17 2.58 19.44
C SER A 398 33.69 1.40 20.31
#